data_35420a0da25eb0bc0981cbe293e8ca76
#
_entry.id   35420a0da25eb0bc0981cbe293e8ca76
#
_cell.length_a   1.000
_cell.length_b   1.000
_cell.length_c   1.000
_cell.angle_alpha   90.00
_cell.angle_beta   90.00
_cell.angle_gamma   90.00
#
_symmetry.space_group_name_H-M   'P 1'
#
loop_
_entity.id
_entity.type
_entity.pdbx_description
1 polymer ?
#
loop_
_entity_poly.entity_id
_entity_poly.type
_entity_poly.pdbx_seq_one_letter_code
_entity_poly.pdbx_strand_id
1 'polypeptide(L)'
;RQRQMCIRDSPMPGEVKALYLNNESIAQAAEYVEVADSCGINAFVVDIMDGGAIAYPSEVMKQYSPSAYESAYNTLEVYQTGIKTLKDAGYYVIGRITAFNDPHLAEDHPECVIADQAGEPLQIGGMYWPSVYSRFVWQYKVELGLEAARLMGFDEIQFDYMRFPDGTWAFEEGTIDYRNENGESKAQAVQRFLMYACDRLHDAGVYVSADVFGECAEAYVTAYGQYWPAISNVVDAISAMSYPDHYGASGDWLPWEHPYETMYAFGQKAAQRQLETASPAAVRTWVQAYNAIREPYNTYGPEEVGAQIKALRDTGNTGGYLTWNGASPLGKYRALAPAFD
;
A
#
# COMPACT_ATOMS: atom_id res chain seq x y z
N ARG A 1 6.08 22.44 6.95
CA ARG A 1 6.66 21.83 8.17
C ARG A 1 7.88 21.06 7.72
N GLN A 2 9.04 21.34 8.33
CA GLN A 2 10.19 20.44 8.22
C GLN A 2 9.74 19.09 8.78
N ARG A 3 9.98 18.01 8.02
CA ARG A 3 9.86 16.65 8.58
C ARG A 3 10.69 16.64 9.85
N GLN A 4 10.06 16.41 11.01
CA GLN A 4 10.79 16.17 12.23
C GLN A 4 11.57 14.87 11.97
N MET A 5 12.88 14.99 11.89
CA MET A 5 13.76 13.83 11.92
C MET A 5 13.59 13.19 13.29
N CYS A 6 12.78 12.12 13.35
CA CYS A 6 12.81 11.25 14.50
C CYS A 6 14.21 10.68 14.60
N ILE A 7 14.83 10.81 15.78
CA ILE A 7 16.14 10.21 16.05
C ILE A 7 15.89 8.70 16.08
N ARG A 8 16.11 8.04 14.94
CA ARG A 8 16.17 6.59 14.83
C ARG A 8 17.63 6.16 14.81
N ASP A 9 17.90 5.04 15.43
CA ASP A 9 19.23 4.39 15.37
C ASP A 9 19.57 3.92 13.93
N SER A 10 18.54 3.79 13.06
CA SER A 10 18.68 3.40 11.65
C SER A 10 17.87 4.34 10.74
N PRO A 11 18.49 5.09 9.83
CA PRO A 11 17.80 5.90 8.84
C PRO A 11 17.07 5.01 7.84
N MET A 12 15.99 5.55 7.22
CA MET A 12 15.32 4.90 6.09
C MET A 12 16.33 4.65 4.96
N PRO A 13 16.38 3.43 4.38
CA PRO A 13 17.27 3.14 3.25
C PRO A 13 16.99 4.08 2.06
N GLY A 14 18.05 4.54 1.40
CA GLY A 14 17.91 5.39 0.21
C GLY A 14 17.28 4.68 -0.98
N GLU A 15 17.49 3.36 -1.09
CA GLU A 15 16.82 2.48 -2.05
C GLU A 15 16.25 1.27 -1.30
N VAL A 16 14.94 1.03 -1.47
CA VAL A 16 14.23 -0.11 -0.90
C VAL A 16 13.79 -1.03 -2.03
N LYS A 17 14.24 -2.28 -2.00
CA LYS A 17 13.88 -3.34 -2.93
C LYS A 17 13.19 -4.44 -2.13
N ALA A 18 11.85 -4.50 -2.18
CA ALA A 18 11.08 -5.33 -1.27
C ALA A 18 10.33 -6.47 -1.96
N LEU A 19 10.31 -7.64 -1.31
CA LEU A 19 9.33 -8.68 -1.57
C LEU A 19 8.07 -8.44 -0.73
N TYR A 20 6.91 -8.69 -1.32
CA TYR A 20 5.64 -8.68 -0.59
C TYR A 20 5.33 -10.08 -0.03
N LEU A 21 4.92 -10.11 1.23
CA LEU A 21 4.45 -11.29 1.94
C LEU A 21 3.04 -11.03 2.49
N ASN A 22 2.10 -11.90 2.11
CA ASN A 22 0.76 -11.88 2.70
C ASN A 22 0.76 -12.50 4.11
N ASN A 23 -0.38 -12.49 4.78
CA ASN A 23 -0.56 -13.01 6.13
C ASN A 23 -0.25 -14.51 6.29
N GLU A 24 -0.37 -15.32 5.23
CA GLU A 24 -0.04 -16.75 5.26
C GLU A 24 1.46 -17.00 5.14
N SER A 25 2.12 -16.26 4.26
CA SER A 25 3.53 -16.43 3.89
C SER A 25 4.49 -16.13 5.04
N ILE A 26 4.10 -15.29 5.98
CA ILE A 26 4.96 -14.89 7.10
C ILE A 26 5.38 -16.06 8.00
N ALA A 27 4.59 -17.11 8.09
CA ALA A 27 4.96 -18.33 8.83
C ALA A 27 6.17 -19.06 8.22
N GLN A 28 6.50 -18.77 6.95
CA GLN A 28 7.64 -19.34 6.21
C GLN A 28 8.75 -18.30 5.97
N ALA A 29 8.85 -17.28 6.81
CA ALA A 29 9.76 -16.13 6.64
C ALA A 29 11.21 -16.54 6.31
N ALA A 30 11.72 -17.60 6.91
CA ALA A 30 13.08 -18.09 6.67
C ALA A 30 13.34 -18.48 5.20
N GLU A 31 12.35 -19.07 4.51
CA GLU A 31 12.47 -19.43 3.10
C GLU A 31 12.50 -18.20 2.18
N TYR A 32 11.78 -17.12 2.57
CA TYR A 32 11.83 -15.85 1.84
C TYR A 32 13.13 -15.09 2.09
N VAL A 33 13.74 -15.22 3.26
CA VAL A 33 15.09 -14.73 3.55
C VAL A 33 16.10 -15.40 2.63
N GLU A 34 16.04 -16.74 2.44
CA GLU A 34 16.92 -17.44 1.49
C GLU A 34 16.81 -16.88 0.06
N VAL A 35 15.59 -16.53 -0.39
CA VAL A 35 15.40 -15.91 -1.70
C VAL A 35 16.02 -14.51 -1.73
N ALA A 36 15.76 -13.70 -0.72
CA ALA A 36 16.28 -12.34 -0.65
C ALA A 36 17.82 -12.29 -0.58
N ASP A 37 18.42 -13.20 0.20
CA ASP A 37 19.89 -13.36 0.29
C ASP A 37 20.54 -13.76 -1.03
N SER A 38 19.78 -14.37 -1.94
CA SER A 38 20.27 -14.80 -3.25
C SER A 38 20.24 -13.72 -4.33
N CYS A 39 19.68 -12.54 -4.02
CA CYS A 39 19.49 -11.44 -4.98
C CYS A 39 19.54 -10.06 -4.29
N GLY A 40 19.29 -9.00 -5.04
CA GLY A 40 19.42 -7.61 -4.56
C GLY A 40 18.31 -7.12 -3.63
N ILE A 41 17.43 -7.98 -3.12
CA ILE A 41 16.35 -7.61 -2.19
C ILE A 41 16.95 -7.21 -0.83
N ASN A 42 16.43 -6.11 -0.24
CA ASN A 42 16.89 -5.60 1.06
C ASN A 42 15.73 -5.29 2.02
N ALA A 43 14.50 -5.59 1.64
CA ALA A 43 13.32 -5.28 2.43
C ALA A 43 12.17 -6.27 2.20
N PHE A 44 11.20 -6.22 3.10
CA PHE A 44 9.93 -6.94 2.97
C PHE A 44 8.76 -6.02 3.27
N VAL A 45 7.68 -6.13 2.48
CA VAL A 45 6.36 -5.62 2.84
C VAL A 45 5.54 -6.78 3.36
N VAL A 46 4.99 -6.66 4.55
CA VAL A 46 4.23 -7.73 5.20
C VAL A 46 2.86 -7.21 5.61
N ASP A 47 1.81 -7.92 5.24
CA ASP A 47 0.46 -7.54 5.63
C ASP A 47 0.25 -7.64 7.14
N ILE A 48 -0.28 -6.57 7.72
CA ILE A 48 -0.95 -6.55 9.02
C ILE A 48 -2.43 -6.79 8.79
N MET A 49 -2.98 -6.14 7.76
CA MET A 49 -4.37 -6.24 7.36
C MET A 49 -4.49 -6.01 5.85
N ASP A 50 -5.17 -6.92 5.14
CA ASP A 50 -5.54 -6.77 3.74
C ASP A 50 -7.06 -6.99 3.56
N GLY A 51 -7.83 -5.91 3.63
CA GLY A 51 -9.29 -5.97 3.66
C GLY A 51 -9.80 -6.83 4.83
N GLY A 52 -10.47 -7.94 4.50
CA GLY A 52 -10.95 -8.91 5.50
C GLY A 52 -9.88 -9.88 6.00
N ALA A 53 -8.69 -9.92 5.41
CA ALA A 53 -7.62 -10.80 5.82
C ALA A 53 -6.78 -10.17 6.95
N ILE A 54 -6.86 -10.74 8.14
CA ILE A 54 -6.22 -10.24 9.35
C ILE A 54 -5.04 -11.13 9.70
N ALA A 55 -3.86 -10.54 9.88
CA ALA A 55 -2.64 -11.30 10.09
C ALA A 55 -2.52 -11.90 11.49
N TYR A 56 -2.87 -11.16 12.54
CA TYR A 56 -2.75 -11.58 13.93
C TYR A 56 -3.84 -10.95 14.81
N PRO A 57 -4.19 -11.56 15.97
CA PRO A 57 -5.20 -11.03 16.89
C PRO A 57 -4.65 -9.81 17.66
N SER A 58 -4.95 -8.62 17.16
CA SER A 58 -4.51 -7.33 17.72
C SER A 58 -5.43 -6.89 18.84
N GLU A 59 -4.89 -6.41 19.97
CA GLU A 59 -5.70 -5.83 21.04
C GLU A 59 -6.37 -4.52 20.61
N VAL A 60 -5.78 -3.78 19.68
CA VAL A 60 -6.41 -2.62 19.04
C VAL A 60 -7.63 -3.06 18.21
N MET A 61 -7.50 -4.13 17.41
CA MET A 61 -8.66 -4.70 16.70
C MET A 61 -9.75 -5.14 17.66
N LYS A 62 -9.40 -5.81 18.75
CA LYS A 62 -10.35 -6.23 19.77
C LYS A 62 -11.17 -5.06 20.36
N GLN A 63 -10.56 -3.89 20.46
CA GLN A 63 -11.20 -2.68 20.93
C GLN A 63 -12.07 -2.01 19.87
N TYR A 64 -11.58 -1.90 18.62
CA TYR A 64 -12.18 -1.12 17.55
C TYR A 64 -13.04 -1.95 16.58
N SER A 65 -12.71 -3.21 16.40
CA SER A 65 -13.39 -4.12 15.45
C SER A 65 -13.24 -5.57 15.93
N PRO A 66 -14.06 -6.01 16.90
CA PRO A 66 -13.99 -7.36 17.47
C PRO A 66 -14.08 -8.47 16.42
N SER A 67 -14.86 -8.29 15.35
CA SER A 67 -14.97 -9.27 14.26
C SER A 67 -13.64 -9.43 13.50
N ALA A 68 -12.87 -8.36 13.34
CA ALA A 68 -11.51 -8.42 12.78
C ALA A 68 -10.57 -9.21 13.71
N TYR A 69 -10.62 -8.95 15.02
CA TYR A 69 -9.82 -9.69 15.99
C TYR A 69 -10.06 -11.20 15.93
N GLU A 70 -11.34 -11.62 15.83
CA GLU A 70 -11.73 -13.04 15.76
C GLU A 70 -11.35 -13.70 14.43
N SER A 71 -11.13 -12.91 13.38
CA SER A 71 -10.78 -13.39 12.03
C SER A 71 -9.28 -13.58 11.80
N ALA A 72 -8.45 -13.39 12.83
CA ALA A 72 -7.00 -13.47 12.72
C ALA A 72 -6.53 -14.84 12.19
N TYR A 73 -5.68 -14.82 11.15
CA TYR A 73 -5.17 -16.03 10.51
C TYR A 73 -4.09 -16.74 11.34
N ASN A 74 -3.12 -15.97 11.86
CA ASN A 74 -2.04 -16.50 12.70
C ASN A 74 -2.30 -16.25 14.18
N THR A 75 -1.63 -17.01 15.03
CA THR A 75 -1.43 -16.58 16.41
C THR A 75 -0.47 -15.39 16.46
N LEU A 76 -0.54 -14.60 17.52
CA LEU A 76 0.41 -13.51 17.74
C LEU A 76 1.87 -13.99 17.73
N GLU A 77 2.15 -15.15 18.36
CA GLU A 77 3.48 -15.75 18.44
C GLU A 77 4.04 -16.13 17.06
N VAL A 78 3.22 -16.75 16.20
CA VAL A 78 3.63 -17.13 14.84
C VAL A 78 3.99 -15.89 14.03
N TYR A 79 3.13 -14.88 14.08
CA TYR A 79 3.35 -13.63 13.34
C TYR A 79 4.60 -12.89 13.85
N GLN A 80 4.76 -12.75 15.18
CA GLN A 80 5.95 -12.12 15.77
C GLN A 80 7.24 -12.88 15.40
N THR A 81 7.20 -14.21 15.43
CA THR A 81 8.37 -15.04 15.06
C THR A 81 8.75 -14.82 13.60
N GLY A 82 7.76 -14.73 12.69
CA GLY A 82 8.02 -14.46 11.29
C GLY A 82 8.67 -13.09 11.07
N ILE A 83 8.10 -12.02 11.65
CA ILE A 83 8.68 -10.68 11.55
C ILE A 83 10.09 -10.63 12.18
N LYS A 84 10.26 -11.25 13.34
CA LYS A 84 11.57 -11.34 14.00
C LYS A 84 12.61 -12.03 13.11
N THR A 85 12.24 -13.08 12.39
CA THR A 85 13.13 -13.77 11.44
C THR A 85 13.63 -12.81 10.36
N LEU A 86 12.76 -12.00 9.78
CA LEU A 86 13.15 -11.00 8.79
C LEU A 86 14.08 -9.91 9.38
N LYS A 87 13.74 -9.44 10.59
CA LYS A 87 14.52 -8.40 11.29
C LYS A 87 15.90 -8.91 11.73
N ASP A 88 16.00 -10.11 12.27
CA ASP A 88 17.27 -10.72 12.70
C ASP A 88 18.20 -10.98 11.52
N ALA A 89 17.65 -11.23 10.32
CA ALA A 89 18.40 -11.32 9.08
C ALA A 89 18.86 -9.95 8.54
N GLY A 90 18.46 -8.84 9.17
CA GLY A 90 18.91 -7.49 8.85
C GLY A 90 18.07 -6.76 7.81
N TYR A 91 16.90 -7.28 7.44
CA TYR A 91 16.03 -6.67 6.45
C TYR A 91 15.22 -5.49 7.02
N TYR A 92 14.98 -4.48 6.17
CA TYR A 92 14.02 -3.42 6.42
C TYR A 92 12.60 -3.98 6.26
N VAL A 93 11.73 -3.81 7.26
CA VAL A 93 10.42 -4.45 7.27
C VAL A 93 9.30 -3.41 7.35
N ILE A 94 8.42 -3.43 6.36
CA ILE A 94 7.30 -2.53 6.17
C ILE A 94 6.02 -3.29 6.52
N GLY A 95 5.22 -2.78 7.46
CA GLY A 95 3.91 -3.32 7.79
C GLY A 95 2.82 -2.65 6.97
N ARG A 96 2.05 -3.42 6.17
CA ARG A 96 1.00 -2.87 5.30
C ARG A 96 -0.37 -3.02 5.94
N ILE A 97 -1.16 -1.94 5.89
CA ILE A 97 -2.53 -1.84 6.39
C ILE A 97 -3.42 -1.24 5.30
N THR A 98 -4.48 -1.96 4.92
CA THR A 98 -5.55 -1.38 4.11
C THR A 98 -6.39 -0.44 4.97
N ALA A 99 -6.34 0.87 4.69
CA ALA A 99 -6.96 1.87 5.56
C ALA A 99 -8.49 1.92 5.41
N PHE A 100 -8.97 2.10 4.18
CA PHE A 100 -10.40 2.31 3.90
C PHE A 100 -11.01 1.18 3.03
N ASN A 101 -10.46 -0.03 3.14
CA ASN A 101 -11.05 -1.28 2.72
C ASN A 101 -11.09 -2.21 3.92
N ASP A 102 -12.25 -2.31 4.58
CA ASP A 102 -12.41 -3.04 5.83
C ASP A 102 -13.87 -3.52 5.98
N PRO A 103 -14.16 -4.76 5.61
CA PRO A 103 -15.50 -5.31 5.72
C PRO A 103 -15.94 -5.53 7.19
N HIS A 104 -14.99 -5.72 8.10
CA HIS A 104 -15.29 -5.92 9.52
C HIS A 104 -15.90 -4.65 10.16
N LEU A 105 -15.45 -3.47 9.75
CA LEU A 105 -16.07 -2.23 10.22
C LEU A 105 -17.53 -2.05 9.74
N ALA A 106 -17.92 -2.67 8.63
CA ALA A 106 -19.32 -2.65 8.22
C ALA A 106 -20.21 -3.48 9.14
N GLU A 107 -19.65 -4.50 9.79
CA GLU A 107 -20.33 -5.31 10.80
C GLU A 107 -20.32 -4.63 12.17
N ASP A 108 -19.15 -4.18 12.62
CA ASP A 108 -18.96 -3.66 13.99
C ASP A 108 -19.38 -2.19 14.14
N HIS A 109 -19.19 -1.37 13.09
CA HIS A 109 -19.38 0.08 13.07
C HIS A 109 -19.99 0.59 11.75
N PRO A 110 -21.24 0.19 11.40
CA PRO A 110 -21.88 0.58 10.14
C PRO A 110 -21.99 2.11 9.97
N GLU A 111 -22.05 2.87 11.07
CA GLU A 111 -22.07 4.34 11.07
C GLU A 111 -20.79 4.98 10.50
N CYS A 112 -19.67 4.25 10.48
CA CYS A 112 -18.40 4.71 9.95
C CYS A 112 -18.19 4.35 8.47
N VAL A 113 -19.14 3.61 7.87
CA VAL A 113 -19.04 3.11 6.49
C VAL A 113 -19.82 4.00 5.53
N ILE A 114 -19.33 4.14 4.30
CA ILE A 114 -20.06 4.80 3.21
C ILE A 114 -21.43 4.14 3.05
N ALA A 115 -22.47 4.94 2.95
CA ALA A 115 -23.84 4.48 3.01
C ALA A 115 -24.69 4.95 1.83
N ASP A 116 -25.85 4.38 1.72
CA ASP A 116 -26.93 4.87 0.88
C ASP A 116 -27.71 6.03 1.55
N GLN A 117 -28.75 6.52 0.87
CA GLN A 117 -29.61 7.60 1.39
C GLN A 117 -30.46 7.19 2.60
N ALA A 118 -30.63 5.89 2.87
CA ALA A 118 -31.30 5.38 4.07
C ALA A 118 -30.34 5.28 5.26
N GLY A 119 -29.05 5.47 5.03
CA GLY A 119 -27.99 5.35 6.04
C GLY A 119 -27.43 3.95 6.19
N GLU A 120 -27.84 3.00 5.34
CA GLU A 120 -27.36 1.64 5.38
C GLU A 120 -26.02 1.50 4.65
N PRO A 121 -25.07 0.68 5.14
CA PRO A 121 -23.79 0.45 4.50
C PRO A 121 -23.92 0.04 3.03
N LEU A 122 -23.22 0.76 2.15
CA LEU A 122 -23.28 0.57 0.70
C LEU A 122 -22.05 -0.17 0.17
N GLN A 123 -22.29 -1.25 -0.60
CA GLN A 123 -21.21 -1.89 -1.34
C GLN A 123 -20.93 -1.15 -2.65
N ILE A 124 -19.67 -0.82 -2.88
CA ILE A 124 -19.20 -0.23 -4.13
C ILE A 124 -18.06 -1.12 -4.66
N GLY A 125 -18.24 -1.64 -5.87
CA GLY A 125 -17.33 -2.65 -6.42
C GLY A 125 -17.29 -3.97 -5.62
N GLY A 126 -18.40 -4.32 -4.94
CA GLY A 126 -18.50 -5.53 -4.12
C GLY A 126 -17.82 -5.43 -2.75
N MET A 127 -17.35 -4.27 -2.36
CA MET A 127 -16.65 -4.02 -1.10
C MET A 127 -17.37 -2.98 -0.25
N TYR A 128 -17.28 -3.12 1.08
CA TYR A 128 -17.64 -2.06 2.02
C TYR A 128 -16.45 -1.12 2.26
N TRP A 129 -16.72 0.18 2.28
CA TRP A 129 -15.72 1.22 2.39
C TRP A 129 -15.93 2.03 3.66
N PRO A 130 -15.08 1.88 4.68
CA PRO A 130 -15.02 2.87 5.75
C PRO A 130 -14.81 4.27 5.18
N SER A 131 -15.51 5.25 5.73
CA SER A 131 -15.41 6.61 5.24
C SER A 131 -14.04 7.22 5.51
N VAL A 132 -13.41 7.76 4.48
CA VAL A 132 -12.17 8.55 4.60
C VAL A 132 -12.37 9.81 5.46
N TYR A 133 -13.60 10.26 5.63
CA TYR A 133 -13.92 11.41 6.51
C TYR A 133 -14.04 11.02 7.99
N SER A 134 -14.14 9.73 8.32
CA SER A 134 -14.33 9.26 9.71
C SER A 134 -13.04 9.35 10.53
N ARG A 135 -13.06 10.19 11.57
CA ARG A 135 -11.93 10.32 12.52
C ARG A 135 -11.76 9.09 13.40
N PHE A 136 -12.84 8.34 13.64
CA PHE A 136 -12.80 7.05 14.32
C PHE A 136 -11.97 6.03 13.52
N VAL A 137 -12.20 5.94 12.20
CA VAL A 137 -11.42 5.07 11.32
C VAL A 137 -9.94 5.48 11.29
N TRP A 138 -9.65 6.78 11.24
CA TRP A 138 -8.27 7.28 11.31
C TRP A 138 -7.55 6.81 12.58
N GLN A 139 -8.22 7.01 13.73
CA GLN A 139 -7.67 6.60 15.01
C GLN A 139 -7.41 5.10 15.05
N TYR A 140 -8.40 4.29 14.67
CA TYR A 140 -8.27 2.84 14.61
C TYR A 140 -7.05 2.39 13.78
N LYS A 141 -6.96 2.84 12.52
CA LYS A 141 -5.89 2.41 11.61
C LYS A 141 -4.50 2.85 12.06
N VAL A 142 -4.38 4.04 12.63
CA VAL A 142 -3.10 4.54 13.15
C VAL A 142 -2.71 3.85 14.45
N GLU A 143 -3.64 3.60 15.36
CA GLU A 143 -3.37 2.84 16.59
C GLU A 143 -2.97 1.39 16.29
N LEU A 144 -3.60 0.76 15.28
CA LEU A 144 -3.18 -0.55 14.78
C LEU A 144 -1.72 -0.53 14.28
N GLY A 145 -1.35 0.47 13.50
CA GLY A 145 0.03 0.66 13.04
C GLY A 145 1.03 0.86 14.18
N LEU A 146 0.66 1.67 15.18
CA LEU A 146 1.48 1.90 16.40
C LEU A 146 1.65 0.62 17.23
N GLU A 147 0.58 -0.15 17.41
CA GLU A 147 0.67 -1.44 18.11
C GLU A 147 1.58 -2.40 17.36
N ALA A 148 1.37 -2.56 16.05
CA ALA A 148 2.17 -3.44 15.22
C ALA A 148 3.65 -3.06 15.23
N ALA A 149 3.97 -1.78 15.08
CA ALA A 149 5.34 -1.29 15.15
C ALA A 149 5.99 -1.58 16.50
N ARG A 150 5.26 -1.37 17.59
CA ARG A 150 5.75 -1.65 18.96
C ARG A 150 5.98 -3.14 19.22
N LEU A 151 5.06 -4.01 18.77
CA LEU A 151 5.11 -5.45 19.07
C LEU A 151 6.06 -6.21 18.15
N MET A 152 6.15 -5.80 16.88
CA MET A 152 6.88 -6.52 15.83
C MET A 152 8.20 -5.83 15.45
N GLY A 153 8.37 -4.54 15.77
CA GLY A 153 9.55 -3.76 15.38
C GLY A 153 9.55 -3.36 13.90
N PHE A 154 8.39 -3.15 13.29
CA PHE A 154 8.32 -2.60 11.93
C PHE A 154 9.08 -1.27 11.83
N ASP A 155 9.82 -1.09 10.75
CA ASP A 155 10.56 0.14 10.47
C ASP A 155 9.65 1.21 9.87
N GLU A 156 8.60 0.78 9.18
CA GLU A 156 7.68 1.60 8.42
C GLU A 156 6.27 1.01 8.45
N ILE A 157 5.26 1.86 8.49
CA ILE A 157 3.86 1.48 8.25
C ILE A 157 3.42 2.05 6.92
N GLN A 158 2.93 1.18 6.05
CA GLN A 158 2.40 1.50 4.73
C GLN A 158 0.88 1.43 4.74
N PHE A 159 0.24 2.52 4.33
CA PHE A 159 -1.22 2.57 4.17
C PHE A 159 -1.60 2.38 2.71
N ASP A 160 -2.32 1.30 2.43
CA ASP A 160 -2.99 1.08 1.17
C ASP A 160 -4.49 1.41 1.28
N TYR A 161 -5.20 1.46 0.15
CA TYR A 161 -6.62 1.86 0.12
C TYR A 161 -6.91 3.17 0.87
N MET A 162 -5.92 4.07 0.96
CA MET A 162 -6.12 5.39 1.55
C MET A 162 -6.73 6.34 0.51
N ARG A 163 -7.95 6.01 0.12
CA ARG A 163 -8.71 6.63 -0.96
C ARG A 163 -10.21 6.36 -0.81
N PHE A 164 -10.99 7.11 -1.57
CA PHE A 164 -12.41 6.81 -1.78
C PHE A 164 -12.57 5.66 -2.80
N PRO A 165 -13.74 4.99 -2.83
CA PRO A 165 -14.00 3.97 -3.84
C PRO A 165 -13.92 4.57 -5.26
N ASP A 166 -13.36 3.79 -6.17
CA ASP A 166 -13.54 3.92 -7.60
C ASP A 166 -14.87 3.26 -8.02
N GLY A 167 -15.30 3.45 -9.27
CA GLY A 167 -16.56 2.85 -9.74
C GLY A 167 -17.83 3.58 -9.27
N THR A 168 -17.71 4.72 -8.59
CA THR A 168 -18.86 5.51 -8.12
C THR A 168 -19.69 6.12 -9.26
N TRP A 169 -19.15 6.15 -10.48
CA TRP A 169 -19.84 6.54 -11.71
C TRP A 169 -21.05 5.65 -12.07
N ALA A 170 -21.13 4.45 -11.48
CA ALA A 170 -22.28 3.55 -11.64
C ALA A 170 -23.52 3.97 -10.82
N PHE A 171 -23.35 4.94 -9.93
CA PHE A 171 -24.41 5.44 -9.06
C PHE A 171 -24.89 6.82 -9.53
N GLU A 172 -26.16 7.12 -9.32
CA GLU A 172 -26.71 8.47 -9.58
C GLU A 172 -26.07 9.47 -8.62
N GLU A 173 -25.86 10.69 -9.11
CA GLU A 173 -25.28 11.77 -8.28
C GLU A 173 -26.14 12.02 -7.04
N GLY A 174 -25.49 12.13 -5.89
CA GLY A 174 -26.15 12.40 -4.61
C GLY A 174 -26.74 11.16 -3.92
N THR A 175 -26.65 9.95 -4.49
CA THR A 175 -27.18 8.73 -3.85
C THR A 175 -26.23 8.10 -2.83
N ILE A 176 -24.95 8.48 -2.87
CA ILE A 176 -23.91 7.98 -1.95
C ILE A 176 -23.73 8.98 -0.81
N ASP A 177 -23.92 8.53 0.42
CA ASP A 177 -23.53 9.25 1.62
C ASP A 177 -22.09 8.86 2.03
N TYR A 178 -21.16 9.77 1.79
CA TYR A 178 -19.74 9.60 2.18
C TYR A 178 -19.48 9.91 3.67
N ARG A 179 -20.48 10.22 4.46
CA ARG A 179 -20.35 10.64 5.88
C ARG A 179 -19.44 11.85 6.07
N ASN A 180 -19.55 12.84 5.18
CA ASN A 180 -18.71 14.05 5.19
C ASN A 180 -19.25 15.13 6.16
N GLU A 181 -19.05 14.95 7.43
CA GLU A 181 -19.50 15.89 8.47
C GLU A 181 -18.68 17.19 8.50
N ASN A 182 -17.45 17.16 7.97
CA ASN A 182 -16.51 18.27 8.09
C ASN A 182 -16.46 19.16 6.84
N GLY A 183 -17.22 18.86 5.79
CA GLY A 183 -17.23 19.62 4.53
C GLY A 183 -15.88 19.64 3.79
N GLU A 184 -15.09 18.60 3.94
CA GLU A 184 -13.77 18.47 3.30
C GLU A 184 -13.89 17.97 1.87
N SER A 185 -13.00 18.39 0.99
CA SER A 185 -12.85 17.69 -0.29
C SER A 185 -12.20 16.30 -0.07
N LYS A 186 -12.40 15.37 -1.02
CA LYS A 186 -11.81 14.03 -0.95
C LYS A 186 -10.28 14.09 -0.79
N ALA A 187 -9.60 14.95 -1.56
CA ALA A 187 -8.14 15.10 -1.48
C ALA A 187 -7.69 15.70 -0.14
N GLN A 188 -8.48 16.63 0.44
CA GLN A 188 -8.18 17.16 1.79
C GLN A 188 -8.29 16.07 2.86
N ALA A 189 -9.31 15.21 2.79
CA ALA A 189 -9.48 14.13 3.76
C ALA A 189 -8.31 13.11 3.68
N VAL A 190 -7.94 12.70 2.47
CA VAL A 190 -6.79 11.80 2.25
C VAL A 190 -5.49 12.42 2.80
N GLN A 191 -5.20 13.67 2.45
CA GLN A 191 -3.99 14.34 2.95
C GLN A 191 -3.99 14.48 4.47
N ARG A 192 -5.13 14.86 5.07
CA ARG A 192 -5.24 15.05 6.53
C ARG A 192 -5.12 13.73 7.29
N PHE A 193 -5.67 12.63 6.74
CA PHE A 193 -5.42 11.30 7.30
C PHE A 193 -3.92 11.00 7.36
N LEU A 194 -3.21 11.19 6.25
CA LEU A 194 -1.77 10.94 6.20
C LEU A 194 -0.98 11.89 7.13
N MET A 195 -1.39 13.16 7.25
CA MET A 195 -0.78 14.08 8.21
C MET A 195 -0.96 13.58 9.66
N TYR A 196 -2.17 13.12 10.02
CA TYR A 196 -2.46 12.53 11.32
C TYR A 196 -1.61 11.26 11.55
N ALA A 197 -1.53 10.38 10.57
CA ALA A 197 -0.74 9.16 10.65
C ALA A 197 0.77 9.47 10.83
N CYS A 198 1.31 10.39 10.02
CA CYS A 198 2.71 10.79 10.13
C CYS A 198 3.03 11.43 11.48
N ASP A 199 2.19 12.35 11.98
CA ASP A 199 2.41 12.97 13.28
C ASP A 199 2.53 11.92 14.40
N ARG A 200 1.65 10.90 14.40
CA ARG A 200 1.61 9.85 15.43
C ARG A 200 2.72 8.80 15.30
N LEU A 201 2.95 8.32 14.08
CA LEU A 201 3.95 7.26 13.81
C LEU A 201 5.38 7.81 13.89
N HIS A 202 5.63 9.02 13.42
CA HIS A 202 6.94 9.67 13.58
C HIS A 202 7.31 9.89 15.05
N ASP A 203 6.34 10.27 15.90
CA ASP A 203 6.57 10.39 17.35
C ASP A 203 6.98 9.04 17.98
N ALA A 204 6.55 7.93 17.41
CA ALA A 204 6.97 6.58 17.80
C ALA A 204 8.25 6.11 17.06
N GLY A 205 8.85 6.95 16.23
CA GLY A 205 10.05 6.63 15.45
C GLY A 205 9.78 5.69 14.27
N VAL A 206 8.58 5.65 13.69
CA VAL A 206 8.18 4.79 12.59
C VAL A 206 7.97 5.62 11.32
N TYR A 207 8.54 5.19 10.19
CA TYR A 207 8.30 5.83 8.90
C TYR A 207 6.90 5.50 8.38
N VAL A 208 6.40 6.37 7.48
CA VAL A 208 5.06 6.23 6.89
C VAL A 208 5.16 6.25 5.38
N SER A 209 4.56 5.27 4.73
CA SER A 209 4.37 5.28 3.27
C SER A 209 2.89 5.12 2.89
N ALA A 210 2.61 5.46 1.65
CA ALA A 210 1.26 5.43 1.10
C ALA A 210 1.24 4.80 -0.28
N ASP A 211 0.33 3.85 -0.49
CA ASP A 211 0.06 3.27 -1.79
C ASP A 211 -0.95 4.12 -2.56
N VAL A 212 -0.67 4.38 -3.82
CA VAL A 212 -1.54 5.16 -4.71
C VAL A 212 -1.74 4.46 -6.03
N PHE A 213 -2.83 4.73 -6.72
CA PHE A 213 -2.98 4.27 -8.09
C PHE A 213 -1.96 4.97 -9.03
N GLY A 214 -1.58 4.31 -10.12
CA GLY A 214 -0.72 4.89 -11.14
C GLY A 214 -1.28 6.20 -11.72
N GLU A 215 -2.62 6.33 -11.81
CA GLU A 215 -3.32 7.55 -12.22
C GLU A 215 -3.01 8.76 -11.32
N CYS A 216 -2.61 8.53 -10.07
CA CYS A 216 -2.21 9.63 -9.17
C CYS A 216 -1.04 10.46 -9.71
N ALA A 217 -0.24 9.91 -10.64
CA ALA A 217 0.84 10.64 -11.31
C ALA A 217 0.34 11.63 -12.40
N GLU A 218 -0.96 11.66 -12.69
CA GLU A 218 -1.54 12.67 -13.56
C GLU A 218 -1.58 14.06 -12.88
N ALA A 219 -1.77 15.11 -13.69
CA ALA A 219 -1.72 16.49 -13.21
C ALA A 219 -3.02 17.00 -12.57
N TYR A 220 -3.92 16.10 -12.18
CA TYR A 220 -5.23 16.43 -11.59
C TYR A 220 -5.50 15.62 -10.32
N VAL A 221 -6.46 16.09 -9.54
CA VAL A 221 -6.98 15.32 -8.40
C VAL A 221 -7.87 14.19 -8.95
N THR A 222 -7.56 12.95 -8.59
CA THR A 222 -8.36 11.80 -9.01
C THR A 222 -9.77 11.80 -8.40
N ALA A 223 -10.72 11.14 -9.03
CA ALA A 223 -12.10 11.07 -8.55
C ALA A 223 -12.23 10.41 -7.16
N TYR A 224 -11.26 9.60 -6.77
CA TYR A 224 -11.18 8.92 -5.48
C TYR A 224 -10.27 9.65 -4.46
N GLY A 225 -9.87 10.89 -4.74
CA GLY A 225 -9.23 11.79 -3.78
C GLY A 225 -7.72 11.70 -3.68
N GLN A 226 -7.04 10.91 -4.51
CA GLN A 226 -5.58 10.90 -4.54
C GLN A 226 -5.05 12.05 -5.40
N TYR A 227 -4.06 12.77 -4.87
CA TYR A 227 -3.36 13.84 -5.55
C TYR A 227 -1.88 13.79 -5.16
N TRP A 228 -1.02 13.52 -6.12
CA TRP A 228 0.40 13.23 -5.88
C TRP A 228 1.11 14.26 -5.00
N PRO A 229 1.09 15.58 -5.34
CA PRO A 229 1.81 16.57 -4.54
C PRO A 229 1.29 16.67 -3.09
N ALA A 230 -0.02 16.46 -2.88
CA ALA A 230 -0.60 16.49 -1.54
C ALA A 230 -0.17 15.31 -0.67
N ILE A 231 -0.02 14.13 -1.28
CA ILE A 231 0.40 12.90 -0.60
C ILE A 231 1.92 12.90 -0.41
N SER A 232 2.68 13.06 -1.49
CA SER A 232 4.14 13.02 -1.48
C SER A 232 4.76 14.09 -0.57
N ASN A 233 4.10 15.22 -0.36
CA ASN A 233 4.58 16.27 0.56
C ASN A 233 4.42 15.92 2.05
N VAL A 234 3.78 14.80 2.37
CA VAL A 234 3.44 14.42 3.76
C VAL A 234 4.16 13.15 4.19
N VAL A 235 4.08 12.10 3.38
CA VAL A 235 4.65 10.78 3.71
C VAL A 235 6.16 10.69 3.45
N ASP A 236 6.81 9.66 4.00
CA ASP A 236 8.25 9.41 3.77
C ASP A 236 8.48 8.70 2.43
N ALA A 237 7.57 7.83 2.02
CA ALA A 237 7.58 7.21 0.70
C ALA A 237 6.18 7.16 0.07
N ILE A 238 6.14 7.26 -1.26
CA ILE A 238 4.93 7.10 -2.07
C ILE A 238 5.14 5.96 -3.04
N SER A 239 4.19 5.01 -3.06
CA SER A 239 4.29 3.75 -3.79
C SER A 239 3.12 3.60 -4.75
N ALA A 240 3.35 3.89 -6.02
CA ALA A 240 2.30 3.78 -7.03
C ALA A 240 2.10 2.33 -7.49
N MET A 241 0.86 1.90 -7.57
CA MET A 241 0.43 0.60 -8.12
C MET A 241 0.23 0.75 -9.64
N SER A 242 1.34 0.83 -10.36
CA SER A 242 1.36 1.14 -11.80
C SER A 242 1.50 -0.13 -12.64
N TYR A 243 0.72 -1.17 -12.32
CA TYR A 243 0.82 -2.47 -12.98
C TYR A 243 0.44 -2.37 -14.45
N PRO A 244 1.27 -2.90 -15.38
CA PRO A 244 0.98 -2.82 -16.80
C PRO A 244 -0.40 -3.34 -17.21
N ASP A 245 -0.90 -4.41 -16.58
CA ASP A 245 -2.22 -4.98 -16.89
C ASP A 245 -3.42 -4.22 -16.30
N HIS A 246 -3.17 -3.17 -15.51
CA HIS A 246 -4.21 -2.27 -15.01
C HIS A 246 -4.48 -1.08 -15.96
N TYR A 247 -3.60 -0.83 -16.94
CA TYR A 247 -3.82 0.19 -17.95
C TYR A 247 -4.73 -0.32 -19.07
N GLY A 248 -5.53 0.60 -19.63
CA GLY A 248 -6.40 0.29 -20.75
C GLY A 248 -5.65 0.05 -22.05
N ALA A 249 -6.10 -0.91 -22.85
CA ALA A 249 -5.63 -1.08 -24.23
C ALA A 249 -5.95 0.15 -25.08
N SER A 250 -5.08 0.48 -26.03
CA SER A 250 -5.27 1.55 -27.01
C SER A 250 -5.08 0.99 -28.44
N GLY A 251 -6.17 0.62 -29.09
CA GLY A 251 -6.13 -0.14 -30.33
C GLY A 251 -5.43 -1.49 -30.13
N ASP A 252 -4.42 -1.75 -30.96
CA ASP A 252 -3.61 -2.97 -30.87
C ASP A 252 -2.49 -2.88 -29.82
N TRP A 253 -2.34 -1.75 -29.13
CA TRP A 253 -1.37 -1.57 -28.06
C TRP A 253 -1.91 -2.10 -26.74
N LEU A 254 -1.27 -3.14 -26.22
CA LEU A 254 -1.59 -3.79 -24.94
C LEU A 254 -0.49 -3.48 -23.92
N PRO A 255 -0.72 -2.63 -22.91
CA PRO A 255 0.31 -2.22 -21.97
C PRO A 255 1.05 -3.37 -21.28
N TRP A 256 0.38 -4.49 -21.03
CA TRP A 256 0.97 -5.68 -20.40
C TRP A 256 1.87 -6.52 -21.35
N GLU A 257 1.87 -6.23 -22.64
CA GLU A 257 2.88 -6.75 -23.59
C GLU A 257 4.11 -5.85 -23.67
N HIS A 258 4.04 -4.64 -23.09
CA HIS A 258 5.05 -3.60 -23.16
C HIS A 258 5.39 -3.05 -21.76
N PRO A 259 5.87 -3.90 -20.82
CA PRO A 259 6.07 -3.50 -19.43
C PRO A 259 7.10 -2.39 -19.26
N TYR A 260 8.15 -2.33 -20.09
CA TYR A 260 9.14 -1.26 -20.04
C TYR A 260 8.52 0.10 -20.41
N GLU A 261 7.89 0.17 -21.59
CA GLU A 261 7.32 1.42 -22.13
C GLU A 261 6.20 1.95 -21.22
N THR A 262 5.36 1.05 -20.70
CA THR A 262 4.28 1.39 -19.79
C THR A 262 4.83 2.00 -18.49
N MET A 263 5.81 1.35 -17.88
CA MET A 263 6.43 1.85 -16.65
C MET A 263 7.31 3.08 -16.89
N TYR A 264 7.92 3.21 -18.06
CA TYR A 264 8.68 4.40 -18.44
C TYR A 264 7.77 5.62 -18.56
N ALA A 265 6.63 5.47 -19.23
CA ALA A 265 5.63 6.55 -19.35
C ALA A 265 5.08 6.98 -17.97
N PHE A 266 4.80 6.02 -17.08
CA PHE A 266 4.43 6.31 -15.69
C PHE A 266 5.57 7.04 -14.96
N GLY A 267 6.79 6.51 -15.02
CA GLY A 267 7.94 7.04 -14.31
C GLY A 267 8.27 8.49 -14.68
N GLN A 268 8.09 8.87 -15.97
CA GLN A 268 8.22 10.26 -16.40
C GLN A 268 7.19 11.18 -15.72
N LYS A 269 5.93 10.74 -15.62
CA LYS A 269 4.87 11.50 -14.95
C LYS A 269 5.16 11.63 -13.45
N ALA A 270 5.55 10.55 -12.78
CA ALA A 270 5.91 10.55 -11.37
C ALA A 270 7.08 11.51 -11.09
N ALA A 271 8.13 11.48 -11.91
CA ALA A 271 9.27 12.40 -11.82
C ALA A 271 8.82 13.86 -11.98
N GLN A 272 7.92 14.15 -12.93
CA GLN A 272 7.36 15.50 -13.09
C GLN A 272 6.56 15.95 -11.86
N ARG A 273 5.73 15.06 -11.26
CA ARG A 273 4.97 15.40 -10.04
C ARG A 273 5.91 15.66 -8.84
N GLN A 274 7.02 14.95 -8.76
CA GLN A 274 8.02 15.18 -7.71
C GLN A 274 8.64 16.58 -7.80
N LEU A 275 8.88 17.10 -8.99
CA LEU A 275 9.37 18.49 -9.19
C LEU A 275 8.36 19.54 -8.74
N GLU A 276 7.07 19.22 -8.71
CA GLU A 276 5.98 20.10 -8.26
C GLU A 276 5.74 20.02 -6.75
N THR A 277 6.44 19.10 -6.05
CA THR A 277 6.26 18.84 -4.63
C THR A 277 7.35 19.54 -3.83
N ALA A 278 6.97 20.35 -2.83
CA ALA A 278 7.91 21.15 -2.05
C ALA A 278 8.85 20.32 -1.17
N SER A 279 8.36 19.18 -0.66
CA SER A 279 9.13 18.23 0.15
C SER A 279 8.82 16.80 -0.30
N PRO A 280 9.35 16.38 -1.46
CA PRO A 280 8.96 15.13 -2.09
C PRO A 280 9.39 13.90 -1.27
N ALA A 281 8.49 12.92 -1.20
CA ALA A 281 8.73 11.60 -0.62
C ALA A 281 9.68 10.77 -1.50
N ALA A 282 10.27 9.71 -0.96
CA ALA A 282 10.91 8.69 -1.78
C ALA A 282 9.86 8.00 -2.68
N VAL A 283 10.17 7.81 -3.96
CA VAL A 283 9.27 7.07 -4.87
C VAL A 283 9.70 5.61 -4.90
N ARG A 284 8.79 4.71 -4.47
CA ARG A 284 8.98 3.26 -4.46
C ARG A 284 7.79 2.61 -5.15
N THR A 285 7.88 2.44 -6.46
CA THR A 285 6.76 1.95 -7.27
C THR A 285 6.60 0.45 -7.10
N TRP A 286 5.37 -0.02 -6.99
CA TRP A 286 5.03 -1.42 -7.08
C TRP A 286 5.25 -1.93 -8.51
N VAL A 287 5.95 -3.05 -8.66
CA VAL A 287 6.12 -3.75 -9.94
C VAL A 287 5.27 -5.01 -9.98
N GLN A 288 4.69 -5.31 -11.13
CA GLN A 288 3.89 -6.50 -11.37
C GLN A 288 4.79 -7.73 -11.39
N ALA A 289 4.68 -8.58 -10.37
CA ALA A 289 5.43 -9.83 -10.23
C ALA A 289 4.54 -11.07 -10.38
N TYR A 290 3.40 -10.92 -11.04
CA TYR A 290 2.44 -11.96 -11.39
C TYR A 290 2.16 -11.92 -12.90
N ASN A 291 1.65 -13.01 -13.46
CA ASN A 291 1.31 -13.06 -14.88
C ASN A 291 0.12 -12.15 -15.19
N ALA A 292 0.10 -11.53 -16.35
CA ALA A 292 -0.99 -10.66 -16.76
C ALA A 292 -2.34 -11.38 -16.67
N ILE A 293 -3.33 -10.68 -16.09
CA ILE A 293 -4.69 -11.21 -15.90
C ILE A 293 -5.64 -10.91 -17.06
N ARG A 294 -5.12 -10.29 -18.12
CA ARG A 294 -5.85 -9.96 -19.36
C ARG A 294 -5.25 -10.71 -20.54
N GLU A 295 -6.10 -11.04 -21.51
CA GLU A 295 -5.62 -11.65 -22.76
C GLU A 295 -4.63 -10.73 -23.47
N PRO A 296 -3.51 -11.31 -23.95
CA PRO A 296 -3.18 -12.73 -24.10
C PRO A 296 -2.55 -13.42 -22.86
N TYR A 297 -2.74 -12.96 -21.65
CA TYR A 297 -2.27 -13.58 -20.40
C TYR A 297 -0.75 -13.81 -20.37
N ASN A 298 0.00 -12.79 -20.72
CA ASN A 298 1.46 -12.86 -20.82
C ASN A 298 2.09 -13.33 -19.50
N THR A 299 3.08 -14.21 -19.64
CA THR A 299 3.92 -14.63 -18.50
C THR A 299 4.87 -13.49 -18.13
N TYR A 300 4.89 -13.14 -16.85
CA TYR A 300 5.83 -12.18 -16.30
C TYR A 300 6.96 -12.95 -15.59
N GLY A 301 8.07 -13.11 -16.29
CA GLY A 301 9.32 -13.69 -15.80
C GLY A 301 10.33 -12.62 -15.40
N PRO A 302 11.60 -13.02 -15.20
CA PRO A 302 12.67 -12.07 -14.86
C PRO A 302 12.85 -10.95 -15.88
N GLU A 303 12.58 -11.20 -17.16
CA GLU A 303 12.71 -10.21 -18.23
C GLU A 303 11.67 -9.11 -18.09
N GLU A 304 10.38 -9.44 -17.91
CA GLU A 304 9.28 -8.48 -17.81
C GLU A 304 9.32 -7.71 -16.47
N VAL A 305 9.71 -8.37 -15.39
CA VAL A 305 9.88 -7.70 -14.09
C VAL A 305 11.11 -6.79 -14.12
N GLY A 306 12.24 -7.26 -14.67
CA GLY A 306 13.45 -6.45 -14.83
C GLY A 306 13.25 -5.25 -15.75
N ALA A 307 12.42 -5.39 -16.80
CA ALA A 307 12.06 -4.30 -17.70
C ALA A 307 11.33 -3.17 -16.96
N GLN A 308 10.39 -3.50 -16.04
CA GLN A 308 9.71 -2.52 -15.22
C GLN A 308 10.69 -1.79 -14.29
N ILE A 309 11.56 -2.52 -13.59
CA ILE A 309 12.57 -1.95 -12.68
C ILE A 309 13.53 -1.03 -13.46
N LYS A 310 13.98 -1.46 -14.63
CA LYS A 310 14.83 -0.65 -15.50
C LYS A 310 14.15 0.65 -15.93
N ALA A 311 12.89 0.59 -16.31
CA ALA A 311 12.13 1.78 -16.73
C ALA A 311 12.02 2.82 -15.60
N LEU A 312 11.82 2.37 -14.37
CA LEU A 312 11.80 3.26 -13.20
C LEU A 312 13.16 3.93 -12.96
N ARG A 313 14.26 3.18 -13.08
CA ARG A 313 15.62 3.73 -12.96
C ARG A 313 15.91 4.74 -14.07
N ASP A 314 15.58 4.41 -15.32
CA ASP A 314 15.81 5.26 -16.50
C ASP A 314 15.02 6.59 -16.43
N THR A 315 13.94 6.65 -15.67
CA THR A 315 13.15 7.87 -15.42
C THR A 315 13.50 8.61 -14.13
N GLY A 316 14.56 8.18 -13.43
CA GLY A 316 15.05 8.85 -12.22
C GLY A 316 14.25 8.53 -10.94
N ASN A 317 13.40 7.52 -10.95
CA ASN A 317 12.71 7.03 -9.76
C ASN A 317 13.62 6.04 -9.02
N THR A 318 14.47 6.57 -8.14
CA THR A 318 15.58 5.83 -7.53
C THR A 318 15.35 5.41 -6.08
N GLY A 319 14.15 5.62 -5.53
CA GLY A 319 13.81 5.18 -4.17
C GLY A 319 13.65 3.67 -4.00
N GLY A 320 13.72 2.91 -5.10
CA GLY A 320 13.56 1.47 -5.15
C GLY A 320 12.22 1.03 -5.73
N TYR A 321 11.85 -0.20 -5.42
CA TYR A 321 10.60 -0.83 -5.89
C TYR A 321 10.06 -1.83 -4.86
N LEU A 322 8.78 -2.13 -4.98
CA LEU A 322 8.10 -3.17 -4.22
C LEU A 322 7.53 -4.19 -5.21
N THR A 323 7.65 -5.49 -4.94
CA THR A 323 7.12 -6.52 -5.84
C THR A 323 5.71 -6.91 -5.43
N TRP A 324 4.74 -6.82 -6.33
CA TRP A 324 3.38 -7.23 -6.04
C TRP A 324 3.06 -8.60 -6.64
N ASN A 325 2.73 -9.53 -5.76
CA ASN A 325 2.04 -10.78 -6.09
C ASN A 325 1.19 -11.18 -4.88
N GLY A 326 -0.12 -11.01 -4.95
CA GLY A 326 -1.01 -11.19 -3.79
C GLY A 326 -0.97 -12.56 -3.13
N ALA A 327 -0.59 -13.61 -3.89
CA ALA A 327 -0.40 -14.95 -3.35
C ALA A 327 0.99 -15.18 -2.74
N SER A 328 1.93 -14.24 -2.88
CA SER A 328 3.32 -14.35 -2.40
C SER A 328 3.99 -15.69 -2.71
N PRO A 329 3.91 -16.25 -3.92
CA PRO A 329 4.31 -17.64 -4.16
C PRO A 329 5.84 -17.75 -4.16
N LEU A 330 6.40 -18.48 -3.20
CA LEU A 330 7.85 -18.65 -2.98
C LEU A 330 8.58 -19.14 -4.25
N GLY A 331 7.99 -20.11 -4.98
CA GLY A 331 8.57 -20.61 -6.24
C GLY A 331 8.65 -19.54 -7.32
N LYS A 332 7.67 -18.64 -7.38
CA LYS A 332 7.70 -17.50 -8.31
C LYS A 332 8.78 -16.50 -7.96
N TYR A 333 8.94 -16.17 -6.68
CA TYR A 333 10.00 -15.26 -6.22
C TYR A 333 11.39 -15.83 -6.48
N ARG A 334 11.60 -17.15 -6.25
CA ARG A 334 12.85 -17.82 -6.63
C ARG A 334 13.13 -17.70 -8.14
N ALA A 335 12.11 -17.88 -8.98
CA ALA A 335 12.24 -17.74 -10.41
C ALA A 335 12.52 -16.30 -10.87
N LEU A 336 12.02 -15.31 -10.11
CA LEU A 336 12.19 -13.88 -10.41
C LEU A 336 13.50 -13.29 -9.85
N ALA A 337 14.25 -14.02 -9.01
CA ALA A 337 15.48 -13.52 -8.38
C ALA A 337 16.46 -12.81 -9.36
N PRO A 338 16.68 -13.28 -10.60
CA PRO A 338 17.55 -12.58 -11.55
C PRO A 338 17.08 -11.18 -11.97
N ALA A 339 15.82 -10.82 -11.72
CA ALA A 339 15.29 -9.48 -12.01
C ALA A 339 15.61 -8.46 -10.93
N PHE A 340 15.97 -8.91 -9.73
CA PHE A 340 16.10 -8.07 -8.52
C PHE A 340 17.52 -7.55 -8.25
N ASP A 341 18.49 -7.91 -9.10
CA ASP A 341 19.90 -7.49 -9.00
C ASP A 341 20.16 -6.02 -9.41
#